data_85b78ed9dad64595113d143528a5b70b
#
_entry.id   85b78ed9dad64595113d143528a5b70b
#
_cell.length_a   1.000
_cell.length_b   1.000
_cell.length_c   1.000
_cell.angle_alpha   90.00
_cell.angle_beta   90.00
_cell.angle_gamma   90.00
#
_symmetry.space_group_name_H-M   'P 1'
#
loop_
_entity.id
_entity.type
_entity.pdbx_description
1 polymer ?
#
loop_
_entity_poly.entity_id
_entity_poly.type
_entity_poly.pdbx_seq_one_letter_code
_entity_poly.pdbx_strand_id
1 'polypeptide(L)'
;MKKLAKRINRKEWGMIFLAVLFTCFSVYLELEVPTYISKITDLLGSQGTNLDELWQPAGMMVGMSFFAFLSAVAVGFFASRVAASYTSRLRSDIFNRVLDYSQTEIKKFSIPSLLTRTTNDITQVQMLITMGLQVVTRGPIMAIWAIGKILGHSEYWLWAVLVAVIVNVLMTTVLMTLAFPKQSLIQSLTDKLNSITRESLTGIRVVRAYNAEKYQDEKFAAANDELTRLNLFVNRLMAILNPIMMGISSGLSVAIYWIGAYVINDAAPTARLPLFSDMVVFMSYAMQVVMGFLLMGALFIVLPRTMVSAKRINQVLDLHSSIQNPAQVQLADENLKGQVEFKDVTFRYAANSEAVIENVSFRAEAGQTVAFIGSTGSGKSTLVNLIPRFYDVSAGEILVDGVNVQDYGLEDLRNRVGYIPQKAVLFSGDVKGNLDFGRSQETPLSEQAMWQALELAQSKNFIEDKEAGLESEVAQGGTNFSGGQRQRLAIARALARKPEILIFDDSFSALDYKTDRVLRQELAEKTKSMTKLIVAQRISTIMDADLILVLDQGKVVGQGTHKELLATNEVYQEIAYSQLSKEELEHGK
;
A
#
# COMPACT_ATOMS: atom_id res chain seq x y z
N MET A 1 -13.56 -5.29 -8.95
CA MET A 1 -13.38 -4.72 -10.31
C MET A 1 -14.42 -3.67 -10.66
N LYS A 2 -15.75 -3.93 -10.60
CA LYS A 2 -16.79 -2.94 -10.98
C LYS A 2 -16.64 -1.56 -10.31
N LYS A 3 -16.31 -1.51 -9.00
CA LYS A 3 -16.10 -0.25 -8.28
C LYS A 3 -14.88 0.53 -8.79
N LEU A 4 -13.78 -0.15 -9.10
CA LEU A 4 -12.58 0.48 -9.67
C LEU A 4 -12.84 0.98 -11.10
N ALA A 5 -13.57 0.21 -11.93
CA ALA A 5 -13.94 0.64 -13.27
C ALA A 5 -14.78 1.94 -13.28
N LYS A 6 -15.67 2.14 -12.28
CA LYS A 6 -16.46 3.38 -12.13
C LYS A 6 -15.61 4.63 -11.83
N ARG A 7 -14.37 4.45 -11.38
CA ARG A 7 -13.43 5.55 -11.10
C ARG A 7 -12.64 6.01 -12.32
N ILE A 8 -12.85 5.39 -13.49
CA ILE A 8 -12.22 5.80 -14.75
C ILE A 8 -12.79 7.16 -15.17
N ASN A 9 -11.89 8.12 -15.46
CA ASN A 9 -12.28 9.47 -15.82
C ASN A 9 -12.71 9.56 -17.30
N ARG A 10 -13.50 10.57 -17.67
CA ARG A 10 -13.93 10.79 -19.07
C ARG A 10 -12.77 10.87 -20.06
N LYS A 11 -11.66 11.52 -19.68
CA LYS A 11 -10.44 11.59 -20.51
C LYS A 11 -9.81 10.21 -20.73
N GLU A 12 -9.80 9.36 -19.71
CA GLU A 12 -9.27 7.99 -19.79
C GLU A 12 -10.15 7.11 -20.67
N TRP A 13 -11.49 7.25 -20.59
CA TRP A 13 -12.42 6.59 -21.50
C TRP A 13 -12.17 6.96 -22.96
N GLY A 14 -11.89 8.24 -23.23
CA GLY A 14 -11.52 8.70 -24.59
C GLY A 14 -10.23 8.03 -25.09
N MET A 15 -9.20 7.93 -24.23
CA MET A 15 -7.94 7.25 -24.58
C MET A 15 -8.13 5.72 -24.74
N ILE A 16 -8.97 5.08 -23.93
CA ILE A 16 -9.33 3.67 -24.08
C ILE A 16 -10.02 3.44 -25.43
N PHE A 17 -10.98 4.29 -25.79
CA PHE A 17 -11.67 4.22 -27.09
C PHE A 17 -10.69 4.35 -28.25
N LEU A 18 -9.74 5.31 -28.19
CA LEU A 18 -8.71 5.46 -29.22
C LEU A 18 -7.79 4.23 -29.27
N ALA A 19 -7.39 3.68 -28.12
CA ALA A 19 -6.58 2.46 -28.10
C ALA A 19 -7.30 1.28 -28.79
N VAL A 20 -8.60 1.08 -28.51
CA VAL A 20 -9.42 0.05 -29.15
C VAL A 20 -9.57 0.32 -30.65
N LEU A 21 -9.80 1.57 -31.06
CA LEU A 21 -9.90 1.96 -32.46
C LEU A 21 -8.62 1.64 -33.23
N PHE A 22 -7.45 2.04 -32.68
CA PHE A 22 -6.16 1.72 -33.28
C PHE A 22 -5.87 0.21 -33.28
N THR A 23 -6.34 -0.54 -32.26
CA THR A 23 -6.24 -2.00 -32.27
C THR A 23 -7.07 -2.60 -33.42
N CYS A 24 -8.31 -2.16 -33.59
CA CYS A 24 -9.15 -2.59 -34.71
C CYS A 24 -8.49 -2.26 -36.06
N PHE A 25 -7.96 -1.05 -36.20
CA PHE A 25 -7.29 -0.62 -37.44
C PHE A 25 -6.01 -1.40 -37.70
N SER A 26 -5.18 -1.65 -36.68
CA SER A 26 -3.99 -2.49 -36.80
C SER A 26 -4.32 -3.91 -37.26
N VAL A 27 -5.32 -4.53 -36.61
CA VAL A 27 -5.78 -5.88 -36.96
C VAL A 27 -6.37 -5.93 -38.38
N TYR A 28 -7.15 -4.91 -38.77
CA TYR A 28 -7.66 -4.80 -40.14
C TYR A 28 -6.51 -4.80 -41.17
N LEU A 29 -5.52 -3.93 -40.99
CA LEU A 29 -4.38 -3.84 -41.90
C LEU A 29 -3.59 -5.15 -41.98
N GLU A 30 -3.37 -5.82 -40.84
CA GLU A 30 -2.68 -7.11 -40.78
C GLU A 30 -3.42 -8.21 -41.51
N LEU A 31 -4.77 -8.22 -41.44
CA LEU A 31 -5.63 -9.20 -42.13
C LEU A 31 -5.82 -8.90 -43.64
N GLU A 32 -5.49 -7.70 -44.09
CA GLU A 32 -5.50 -7.38 -45.52
C GLU A 32 -4.18 -7.78 -46.23
N VAL A 33 -3.06 -7.88 -45.51
CA VAL A 33 -1.75 -8.26 -46.09
C VAL A 33 -1.80 -9.59 -46.85
N PRO A 34 -2.40 -10.70 -46.31
CA PRO A 34 -2.51 -11.96 -47.06
C PRO A 34 -3.26 -11.85 -48.39
N THR A 35 -4.25 -10.97 -48.50
CA THR A 35 -4.98 -10.73 -49.76
C THR A 35 -4.08 -10.24 -50.89
N TYR A 36 -3.05 -9.43 -50.56
CA TYR A 36 -2.04 -8.96 -51.51
C TYR A 36 -1.01 -10.04 -51.83
N ILE A 37 -0.75 -11.00 -50.90
CA ILE A 37 0.06 -12.18 -51.20
C ILE A 37 -0.62 -13.02 -52.29
N SER A 38 -1.95 -13.23 -52.19
CA SER A 38 -2.71 -13.90 -53.26
C SER A 38 -2.54 -13.21 -54.59
N LYS A 39 -2.74 -11.89 -54.65
CA LYS A 39 -2.58 -11.14 -55.92
C LYS A 39 -1.18 -11.29 -56.52
N ILE A 40 -0.13 -11.28 -55.71
CA ILE A 40 1.24 -11.51 -56.17
C ILE A 40 1.39 -12.94 -56.70
N THR A 41 0.82 -13.94 -56.00
CA THR A 41 0.90 -15.33 -56.43
C THR A 41 0.17 -15.55 -57.74
N ASP A 42 -1.00 -14.95 -57.96
CA ASP A 42 -1.77 -15.02 -59.16
C ASP A 42 -1.03 -14.35 -60.33
N LEU A 43 -0.41 -13.18 -60.11
CA LEU A 43 0.42 -12.48 -61.12
C LEU A 43 1.62 -13.35 -61.53
N LEU A 44 2.34 -13.94 -60.60
CA LEU A 44 3.50 -14.79 -60.85
C LEU A 44 3.16 -16.05 -61.62
N GLY A 45 1.92 -16.59 -61.46
CA GLY A 45 1.44 -17.78 -62.14
C GLY A 45 0.85 -17.50 -63.52
N SER A 46 0.58 -16.25 -63.90
CA SER A 46 0.10 -15.87 -65.20
C SER A 46 1.24 -15.74 -66.20
N GLN A 47 1.08 -16.30 -67.42
CA GLN A 47 2.09 -16.21 -68.48
C GLN A 47 2.16 -14.78 -69.02
N GLY A 48 3.37 -14.15 -68.93
CA GLY A 48 3.65 -12.83 -69.48
C GLY A 48 3.60 -11.65 -68.51
N THR A 49 3.58 -11.90 -67.23
CA THR A 49 3.60 -10.82 -66.21
C THR A 49 4.92 -10.08 -66.20
N ASN A 50 4.89 -8.73 -66.31
CA ASN A 50 6.07 -7.87 -66.14
C ASN A 50 6.37 -7.73 -64.64
N LEU A 51 7.67 -7.71 -64.29
CA LEU A 51 8.11 -7.46 -62.88
C LEU A 51 7.57 -6.14 -62.34
N ASP A 52 7.30 -5.16 -63.23
CA ASP A 52 6.75 -3.86 -62.81
C ASP A 52 5.34 -3.96 -62.21
N GLU A 53 4.54 -4.96 -62.59
CA GLU A 53 3.18 -5.18 -62.07
C GLU A 53 3.20 -5.68 -60.63
N LEU A 54 4.32 -6.24 -60.17
CA LEU A 54 4.50 -6.71 -58.79
C LEU A 54 4.74 -5.59 -57.80
N TRP A 55 5.26 -4.43 -58.27
CA TRP A 55 5.58 -3.32 -57.37
C TRP A 55 4.34 -2.74 -56.69
N GLN A 56 3.19 -2.71 -57.33
CA GLN A 56 1.97 -2.17 -56.75
C GLN A 56 1.46 -3.00 -55.59
N PRO A 57 1.21 -4.32 -55.67
CA PRO A 57 0.77 -5.11 -54.53
C PRO A 57 1.85 -5.22 -53.44
N ALA A 58 3.14 -5.30 -53.78
CA ALA A 58 4.22 -5.32 -52.82
C ALA A 58 4.32 -3.99 -52.04
N GLY A 59 4.18 -2.86 -52.75
CA GLY A 59 4.14 -1.54 -52.10
C GLY A 59 2.96 -1.37 -51.15
N MET A 60 1.79 -1.89 -51.51
CA MET A 60 0.60 -1.91 -50.64
C MET A 60 0.82 -2.76 -49.38
N MET A 61 1.47 -3.91 -49.48
CA MET A 61 1.80 -4.77 -48.31
C MET A 61 2.75 -4.03 -47.38
N VAL A 62 3.80 -3.41 -47.89
CA VAL A 62 4.75 -2.62 -47.09
C VAL A 62 4.04 -1.44 -46.43
N GLY A 63 3.21 -0.70 -47.19
CA GLY A 63 2.40 0.40 -46.64
C GLY A 63 1.46 -0.02 -45.53
N MET A 64 0.70 -1.11 -45.74
CA MET A 64 -0.19 -1.64 -44.72
C MET A 64 0.55 -2.12 -43.44
N SER A 65 1.67 -2.81 -43.65
CA SER A 65 2.52 -3.24 -42.52
C SER A 65 3.09 -2.05 -41.75
N PHE A 66 3.49 -1.00 -42.43
CA PHE A 66 3.98 0.23 -41.81
C PHE A 66 2.90 0.95 -41.00
N PHE A 67 1.68 1.09 -41.56
CA PHE A 67 0.55 1.69 -40.82
C PHE A 67 0.04 0.80 -39.69
N ALA A 68 0.09 -0.53 -39.83
CA ALA A 68 -0.19 -1.45 -38.74
C ALA A 68 0.81 -1.28 -37.59
N PHE A 69 2.10 -1.16 -37.90
CA PHE A 69 3.14 -0.86 -36.92
C PHE A 69 2.90 0.48 -36.21
N LEU A 70 2.63 1.57 -36.92
CA LEU A 70 2.33 2.88 -36.32
C LEU A 70 1.09 2.79 -35.39
N SER A 71 0.06 2.03 -35.83
CA SER A 71 -1.14 1.83 -35.03
C SER A 71 -0.83 1.04 -33.75
N ALA A 72 0.01 0.02 -33.82
CA ALA A 72 0.45 -0.73 -32.65
C ALA A 72 1.24 0.15 -31.64
N VAL A 73 2.09 1.04 -32.14
CA VAL A 73 2.79 2.05 -31.32
C VAL A 73 1.78 2.98 -30.65
N ALA A 74 0.77 3.46 -31.38
CA ALA A 74 -0.29 4.30 -30.83
C ALA A 74 -1.08 3.59 -29.73
N VAL A 75 -1.44 2.29 -29.92
CA VAL A 75 -2.08 1.46 -28.88
C VAL A 75 -1.20 1.40 -27.62
N GLY A 76 0.10 1.15 -27.79
CA GLY A 76 1.07 1.12 -26.70
C GLY A 76 1.12 2.43 -25.93
N PHE A 77 1.15 3.55 -26.65
CA PHE A 77 1.15 4.89 -26.07
C PHE A 77 -0.12 5.17 -25.25
N PHE A 78 -1.31 4.96 -25.83
CA PHE A 78 -2.56 5.21 -25.15
C PHE A 78 -2.77 4.27 -23.95
N ALA A 79 -2.46 2.98 -24.11
CA ALA A 79 -2.57 2.00 -23.04
C ALA A 79 -1.68 2.35 -21.84
N SER A 80 -0.43 2.71 -22.09
CA SER A 80 0.52 3.11 -21.04
C SER A 80 0.09 4.39 -20.34
N ARG A 81 -0.41 5.37 -21.10
CA ARG A 81 -0.89 6.64 -20.55
C ARG A 81 -2.13 6.49 -19.70
N VAL A 82 -3.09 5.66 -20.12
CA VAL A 82 -4.28 5.32 -19.32
C VAL A 82 -3.87 4.62 -18.03
N ALA A 83 -3.02 3.60 -18.14
CA ALA A 83 -2.56 2.84 -16.99
C ALA A 83 -1.84 3.74 -15.98
N ALA A 84 -0.91 4.59 -16.41
CA ALA A 84 -0.16 5.50 -15.56
C ALA A 84 -1.07 6.56 -14.91
N SER A 85 -1.94 7.22 -15.69
CA SER A 85 -2.86 8.25 -15.18
C SER A 85 -3.82 7.69 -14.13
N TYR A 86 -4.46 6.57 -14.44
CA TYR A 86 -5.41 5.91 -13.55
C TYR A 86 -4.75 5.46 -12.24
N THR A 87 -3.59 4.80 -12.33
CA THR A 87 -2.92 4.27 -11.13
C THR A 87 -2.26 5.36 -10.28
N SER A 88 -1.79 6.44 -10.88
CA SER A 88 -1.32 7.62 -10.13
C SER A 88 -2.43 8.20 -9.26
N ARG A 89 -3.62 8.41 -9.84
CA ARG A 89 -4.78 8.89 -9.10
C ARG A 89 -5.24 7.90 -8.04
N LEU A 90 -5.30 6.60 -8.37
CA LEU A 90 -5.67 5.55 -7.43
C LEU A 90 -4.72 5.49 -6.21
N ARG A 91 -3.41 5.71 -6.45
CA ARG A 91 -2.40 5.80 -5.38
C ARG A 91 -2.63 7.00 -4.48
N SER A 92 -2.93 8.15 -5.07
CA SER A 92 -3.29 9.36 -4.32
C SER A 92 -4.56 9.15 -3.49
N ASP A 93 -5.61 8.56 -4.08
CA ASP A 93 -6.87 8.27 -3.38
C ASP A 93 -6.65 7.36 -2.17
N ILE A 94 -5.85 6.30 -2.31
CA ILE A 94 -5.52 5.38 -1.21
C ILE A 94 -4.71 6.12 -0.14
N PHE A 95 -3.69 6.87 -0.53
CA PHE A 95 -2.82 7.59 0.40
C PHE A 95 -3.62 8.60 1.23
N ASN A 96 -4.42 9.43 0.57
CA ASN A 96 -5.28 10.40 1.26
C ASN A 96 -6.29 9.70 2.19
N ARG A 97 -6.89 8.58 1.73
CA ARG A 97 -7.82 7.81 2.57
C ARG A 97 -7.13 7.25 3.83
N VAL A 98 -5.90 6.78 3.71
CA VAL A 98 -5.12 6.27 4.87
C VAL A 98 -4.75 7.40 5.83
N LEU A 99 -4.45 8.59 5.31
CA LEU A 99 -4.20 9.78 6.17
C LEU A 99 -5.45 10.22 6.94
N ASP A 100 -6.64 10.03 6.37
CA ASP A 100 -7.92 10.35 7.02
C ASP A 100 -8.32 9.33 8.11
N TYR A 101 -7.67 8.17 8.19
CA TYR A 101 -8.03 7.12 9.14
C TYR A 101 -7.73 7.52 10.58
N SER A 102 -8.63 7.12 11.48
CA SER A 102 -8.35 7.10 12.91
C SER A 102 -7.40 5.95 13.27
N GLN A 103 -6.90 5.95 14.49
CA GLN A 103 -6.07 4.85 15.01
C GLN A 103 -6.81 3.50 14.99
N THR A 104 -8.14 3.52 15.10
CA THR A 104 -8.99 2.33 15.03
C THR A 104 -8.92 1.67 13.66
N GLU A 105 -9.03 2.45 12.58
CA GLU A 105 -8.94 1.93 11.21
C GLU A 105 -7.53 1.48 10.85
N ILE A 106 -6.50 2.23 11.28
CA ILE A 106 -5.10 1.86 11.06
C ILE A 106 -4.79 0.50 11.70
N LYS A 107 -5.31 0.22 12.90
CA LYS A 107 -5.13 -1.07 13.60
C LYS A 107 -5.81 -2.25 12.90
N LYS A 108 -6.87 -2.02 12.08
CA LYS A 108 -7.49 -3.08 11.26
C LYS A 108 -6.58 -3.58 10.15
N PHE A 109 -5.63 -2.76 9.73
CA PHE A 109 -4.62 -3.10 8.73
C PHE A 109 -3.24 -3.07 9.39
N SER A 110 -2.36 -3.98 9.03
CA SER A 110 -0.95 -3.83 9.38
C SER A 110 -0.27 -2.82 8.46
N ILE A 111 0.73 -2.08 8.94
CA ILE A 111 1.51 -1.12 8.14
C ILE A 111 2.09 -1.78 6.88
N PRO A 112 2.71 -3.00 6.94
CA PRO A 112 3.17 -3.69 5.75
C PRO A 112 2.05 -4.01 4.75
N SER A 113 0.83 -4.31 5.23
CA SER A 113 -0.33 -4.54 4.37
C SER A 113 -0.78 -3.26 3.65
N LEU A 114 -0.82 -2.12 4.33
CA LEU A 114 -1.15 -0.82 3.71
C LEU A 114 -0.10 -0.42 2.67
N LEU A 115 1.18 -0.63 2.96
CA LEU A 115 2.27 -0.39 2.03
C LEU A 115 2.11 -1.23 0.76
N THR A 116 1.86 -2.54 0.89
CA THR A 116 1.65 -3.44 -0.25
C THR A 116 0.44 -3.00 -1.09
N ARG A 117 -0.65 -2.54 -0.46
CA ARG A 117 -1.86 -2.06 -1.14
C ARG A 117 -1.61 -0.77 -1.91
N THR A 118 -0.72 0.09 -1.42
CA THR A 118 -0.36 1.36 -2.05
C THR A 118 0.65 1.19 -3.20
N THR A 119 1.40 0.09 -3.21
CA THR A 119 2.47 -0.20 -4.18
C THR A 119 2.10 -1.37 -5.10
N ASN A 120 2.34 -2.60 -4.64
CA ASN A 120 2.24 -3.81 -5.45
C ASN A 120 0.83 -4.09 -5.96
N ASP A 121 -0.21 -3.90 -5.13
CA ASP A 121 -1.58 -4.14 -5.56
C ASP A 121 -2.01 -3.17 -6.68
N ILE A 122 -1.56 -1.91 -6.61
CA ILE A 122 -1.79 -0.94 -7.71
C ILE A 122 -1.03 -1.34 -8.98
N THR A 123 0.20 -1.86 -8.85
CA THR A 123 0.98 -2.35 -10.00
C THR A 123 0.27 -3.51 -10.70
N GLN A 124 -0.40 -4.42 -9.97
CA GLN A 124 -1.22 -5.48 -10.59
C GLN A 124 -2.41 -4.90 -11.38
N VAL A 125 -3.04 -3.83 -10.87
CA VAL A 125 -4.11 -3.13 -11.60
C VAL A 125 -3.55 -2.45 -12.85
N GLN A 126 -2.37 -1.82 -12.74
CA GLN A 126 -1.68 -1.20 -13.89
C GLN A 126 -1.39 -2.22 -14.98
N MET A 127 -0.84 -3.38 -14.61
CA MET A 127 -0.54 -4.47 -15.53
C MET A 127 -1.79 -4.95 -16.26
N LEU A 128 -2.91 -5.13 -15.55
CA LEU A 128 -4.18 -5.53 -16.18
C LEU A 128 -4.66 -4.48 -17.20
N ILE A 129 -4.57 -3.20 -16.89
CA ILE A 129 -4.98 -2.13 -17.83
C ILE A 129 -4.10 -2.16 -19.07
N THR A 130 -2.77 -2.22 -18.90
CA THR A 130 -1.81 -2.21 -20.01
C THR A 130 -1.97 -3.47 -20.88
N MET A 131 -1.91 -4.66 -20.28
CA MET A 131 -2.08 -5.92 -21.01
C MET A 131 -3.50 -6.09 -21.55
N GLY A 132 -4.50 -5.59 -20.81
CA GLY A 132 -5.89 -5.60 -21.23
C GLY A 132 -6.09 -4.86 -22.55
N LEU A 133 -5.54 -3.67 -22.68
CA LEU A 133 -5.67 -2.85 -23.88
C LEU A 133 -4.76 -3.30 -25.03
N GLN A 134 -3.57 -3.83 -24.75
CA GLN A 134 -2.61 -4.22 -25.79
C GLN A 134 -2.80 -5.65 -26.29
N VAL A 135 -3.11 -6.60 -25.40
CA VAL A 135 -3.11 -8.03 -25.71
C VAL A 135 -4.52 -8.59 -25.68
N VAL A 136 -5.26 -8.35 -24.58
CA VAL A 136 -6.56 -8.98 -24.36
C VAL A 136 -7.63 -8.48 -25.33
N THR A 137 -7.63 -7.20 -25.67
CA THR A 137 -8.56 -6.64 -26.65
C THR A 137 -8.24 -7.09 -28.07
N ARG A 138 -6.95 -7.25 -28.40
CA ARG A 138 -6.49 -7.67 -29.72
C ARG A 138 -6.91 -9.11 -30.05
N GLY A 139 -6.82 -10.04 -29.08
CA GLY A 139 -7.13 -11.46 -29.30
C GLY A 139 -8.54 -11.70 -29.88
N PRO A 140 -9.62 -11.26 -29.22
CA PRO A 140 -10.98 -11.40 -29.73
C PRO A 140 -11.21 -10.70 -31.07
N ILE A 141 -10.69 -9.47 -31.23
CA ILE A 141 -10.84 -8.69 -32.49
C ILE A 141 -10.20 -9.46 -33.64
N MET A 142 -8.97 -9.96 -33.42
CA MET A 142 -8.23 -10.72 -34.42
C MET A 142 -8.95 -12.05 -34.78
N ALA A 143 -9.40 -12.81 -33.76
CA ALA A 143 -10.08 -14.06 -33.96
C ALA A 143 -11.41 -13.89 -34.73
N ILE A 144 -12.25 -12.93 -34.29
CA ILE A 144 -13.55 -12.67 -34.92
C ILE A 144 -13.37 -12.22 -36.37
N TRP A 145 -12.45 -11.31 -36.64
CA TRP A 145 -12.23 -10.77 -37.97
C TRP A 145 -11.58 -11.78 -38.91
N ALA A 146 -10.61 -12.57 -38.43
CA ALA A 146 -10.00 -13.65 -39.19
C ALA A 146 -11.02 -14.76 -39.50
N ILE A 147 -11.92 -15.14 -38.57
CA ILE A 147 -13.02 -16.05 -38.85
C ILE A 147 -13.94 -15.48 -39.94
N GLY A 148 -14.27 -14.18 -39.88
CA GLY A 148 -15.05 -13.52 -40.91
C GLY A 148 -14.41 -13.59 -42.31
N LYS A 149 -13.09 -13.48 -42.41
CA LYS A 149 -12.34 -13.65 -43.66
C LYS A 149 -12.32 -15.12 -44.16
N ILE A 150 -12.33 -16.08 -43.25
CA ILE A 150 -12.35 -17.52 -43.55
C ILE A 150 -13.70 -17.95 -44.10
N LEU A 151 -14.82 -17.33 -43.70
CA LEU A 151 -16.20 -17.67 -44.06
C LEU A 151 -16.53 -17.40 -45.54
N GLY A 152 -15.82 -17.72 -46.48
CA GLY A 152 -16.04 -17.56 -47.91
C GLY A 152 -15.17 -18.52 -48.73
N HIS A 153 -14.31 -19.24 -48.02
CA HIS A 153 -13.41 -20.22 -48.62
C HIS A 153 -13.95 -21.66 -48.48
N SER A 154 -13.17 -22.65 -48.88
CA SER A 154 -13.57 -24.07 -48.86
C SER A 154 -14.00 -24.56 -47.46
N GLU A 155 -15.15 -25.22 -47.39
CA GLU A 155 -15.69 -25.82 -46.15
C GLU A 155 -14.72 -26.82 -45.48
N TYR A 156 -13.93 -27.54 -46.27
CA TYR A 156 -12.97 -28.52 -45.76
C TYR A 156 -11.86 -27.87 -44.93
N TRP A 157 -11.36 -26.71 -45.34
CA TRP A 157 -10.35 -25.94 -44.57
C TRP A 157 -10.94 -25.33 -43.31
N LEU A 158 -12.24 -24.95 -43.36
CA LEU A 158 -12.94 -24.40 -42.20
C LEU A 158 -13.02 -25.43 -41.08
N TRP A 159 -13.32 -26.70 -41.42
CA TRP A 159 -13.30 -27.80 -40.45
C TRP A 159 -11.91 -28.02 -39.83
N ALA A 160 -10.83 -27.94 -40.60
CA ALA A 160 -9.49 -28.06 -40.07
C ALA A 160 -9.16 -26.96 -39.04
N VAL A 161 -9.55 -25.70 -39.32
CA VAL A 161 -9.39 -24.59 -38.37
C VAL A 161 -10.25 -24.80 -37.13
N LEU A 162 -11.51 -25.22 -37.28
CA LEU A 162 -12.41 -25.48 -36.16
C LEU A 162 -11.83 -26.55 -35.22
N VAL A 163 -11.32 -27.64 -35.76
CA VAL A 163 -10.68 -28.71 -34.97
C VAL A 163 -9.43 -28.15 -34.25
N ALA A 164 -8.58 -27.38 -34.93
CA ALA A 164 -7.40 -26.79 -34.32
C ALA A 164 -7.76 -25.83 -33.17
N VAL A 165 -8.80 -25.01 -33.33
CA VAL A 165 -9.30 -24.10 -32.27
C VAL A 165 -9.86 -24.88 -31.08
N ILE A 166 -10.69 -25.93 -31.35
CA ILE A 166 -11.23 -26.78 -30.28
C ILE A 166 -10.11 -27.45 -29.49
N VAL A 167 -9.11 -28.02 -30.19
CA VAL A 167 -7.95 -28.66 -29.55
C VAL A 167 -7.17 -27.64 -28.74
N ASN A 168 -6.95 -26.43 -29.27
CA ASN A 168 -6.26 -25.35 -28.58
C ASN A 168 -6.99 -24.95 -27.27
N VAL A 169 -8.29 -24.69 -27.36
CA VAL A 169 -9.11 -24.31 -26.20
C VAL A 169 -9.16 -25.43 -25.17
N LEU A 170 -9.34 -26.68 -25.60
CA LEU A 170 -9.37 -27.86 -24.73
C LEU A 170 -8.03 -28.01 -23.99
N MET A 171 -6.92 -27.98 -24.72
CA MET A 171 -5.58 -28.12 -24.14
C MET A 171 -5.26 -26.99 -23.18
N THR A 172 -5.55 -25.73 -23.53
CA THR A 172 -5.35 -24.58 -22.65
C THR A 172 -6.19 -24.74 -21.39
N THR A 173 -7.46 -25.17 -21.52
CA THR A 173 -8.34 -25.38 -20.37
C THR A 173 -7.81 -26.49 -19.45
N VAL A 174 -7.37 -27.62 -20.00
CA VAL A 174 -6.79 -28.73 -19.23
C VAL A 174 -5.53 -28.28 -18.50
N LEU A 175 -4.60 -27.61 -19.18
CA LEU A 175 -3.38 -27.12 -18.56
C LEU A 175 -3.68 -26.11 -17.44
N MET A 176 -4.63 -25.19 -17.66
CA MET A 176 -5.01 -24.20 -16.65
C MET A 176 -5.72 -24.85 -15.44
N THR A 177 -6.61 -25.81 -15.64
CA THR A 177 -7.28 -26.51 -14.52
C THR A 177 -6.31 -27.31 -13.67
N LEU A 178 -5.24 -27.86 -14.26
CA LEU A 178 -4.17 -28.57 -13.54
C LEU A 178 -3.20 -27.61 -12.82
N ALA A 179 -2.85 -26.48 -13.46
CA ALA A 179 -1.86 -25.53 -12.94
C ALA A 179 -2.44 -24.58 -11.87
N PHE A 180 -3.67 -24.10 -12.07
CA PHE A 180 -4.26 -23.03 -11.27
C PHE A 180 -4.38 -23.37 -9.76
N PRO A 181 -4.88 -24.55 -9.33
CA PRO A 181 -4.92 -24.90 -7.91
C PRO A 181 -3.52 -25.02 -7.30
N LYS A 182 -2.53 -25.46 -8.08
CA LYS A 182 -1.14 -25.57 -7.63
C LYS A 182 -0.45 -24.21 -7.43
N GLN A 183 -0.86 -23.20 -8.18
CA GLN A 183 -0.34 -21.84 -8.03
C GLN A 183 -0.67 -21.23 -6.65
N SER A 184 -1.86 -21.50 -6.13
CA SER A 184 -2.24 -21.08 -4.78
C SER A 184 -1.39 -21.79 -3.71
N LEU A 185 -1.09 -23.07 -3.91
CA LEU A 185 -0.25 -23.85 -3.00
C LEU A 185 1.22 -23.38 -3.04
N ILE A 186 1.75 -23.06 -4.22
CA ILE A 186 3.07 -22.43 -4.37
C ILE A 186 3.18 -21.17 -3.52
N GLN A 187 2.14 -20.31 -3.54
CA GLN A 187 2.15 -19.09 -2.74
C GLN A 187 2.21 -19.40 -1.24
N SER A 188 1.41 -20.33 -0.74
CA SER A 188 1.42 -20.69 0.69
C SER A 188 2.76 -21.32 1.13
N LEU A 189 3.39 -22.13 0.27
CA LEU A 189 4.71 -22.70 0.54
C LEU A 189 5.81 -21.64 0.50
N THR A 190 5.71 -20.67 -0.40
CA THR A 190 6.61 -19.51 -0.45
C THR A 190 6.49 -18.67 0.83
N ASP A 191 5.28 -18.43 1.32
CA ASP A 191 5.05 -17.71 2.57
C ASP A 191 5.61 -18.49 3.77
N LYS A 192 5.46 -19.83 3.79
CA LYS A 192 6.06 -20.72 4.79
C LYS A 192 7.59 -20.63 4.78
N LEU A 193 8.21 -20.68 3.60
CA LEU A 193 9.68 -20.56 3.44
C LEU A 193 10.17 -19.19 3.91
N ASN A 194 9.48 -18.11 3.52
CA ASN A 194 9.78 -16.75 3.96
C ASN A 194 9.64 -16.60 5.50
N SER A 195 8.66 -17.26 6.10
CA SER A 195 8.48 -17.26 7.56
C SER A 195 9.66 -17.95 8.27
N ILE A 196 10.08 -19.13 7.79
CA ILE A 196 11.26 -19.87 8.32
C ILE A 196 12.52 -19.01 8.21
N THR A 197 12.73 -18.39 7.03
CA THR A 197 13.89 -17.52 6.79
C THR A 197 13.90 -16.32 7.72
N ARG A 198 12.74 -15.64 7.86
CA ARG A 198 12.61 -14.49 8.76
C ARG A 198 12.84 -14.87 10.21
N GLU A 199 12.28 -15.98 10.67
CA GLU A 199 12.48 -16.51 12.02
C GLU A 199 13.97 -16.77 12.29
N SER A 200 14.66 -17.45 11.36
CA SER A 200 16.08 -17.75 11.46
C SER A 200 16.95 -16.50 11.48
N LEU A 201 16.67 -15.51 10.61
CA LEU A 201 17.44 -14.27 10.53
C LEU A 201 17.19 -13.37 11.75
N THR A 202 15.94 -13.25 12.21
CA THR A 202 15.62 -12.47 13.40
C THR A 202 16.21 -13.09 14.65
N GLY A 203 16.16 -14.43 14.73
CA GLY A 203 16.69 -15.20 15.85
C GLY A 203 18.14 -15.67 15.68
N ILE A 204 18.93 -15.12 14.75
CA ILE A 204 20.26 -15.65 14.40
C ILE A 204 21.21 -15.78 15.59
N ARG A 205 21.11 -14.85 16.56
CA ARG A 205 21.90 -14.92 17.79
C ARG A 205 21.54 -16.13 18.64
N VAL A 206 20.24 -16.47 18.69
CA VAL A 206 19.74 -17.62 19.43
C VAL A 206 20.17 -18.91 18.71
N VAL A 207 19.99 -18.97 17.39
CA VAL A 207 20.44 -20.12 16.57
C VAL A 207 21.91 -20.43 16.84
N ARG A 208 22.77 -19.40 16.82
CA ARG A 208 24.21 -19.55 17.09
C ARG A 208 24.51 -19.89 18.55
N ALA A 209 23.81 -19.28 19.50
CA ALA A 209 24.03 -19.55 20.92
C ALA A 209 23.71 -21.00 21.33
N TYR A 210 22.77 -21.63 20.60
CA TYR A 210 22.36 -23.03 20.85
C TYR A 210 22.96 -24.05 19.85
N ASN A 211 23.86 -23.63 18.94
CA ASN A 211 24.41 -24.45 17.85
C ASN A 211 23.32 -25.18 17.03
N ALA A 212 22.24 -24.43 16.75
CA ALA A 212 21.05 -24.97 16.11
C ALA A 212 21.02 -24.76 14.58
N GLU A 213 22.16 -24.43 13.95
CA GLU A 213 22.28 -24.19 12.52
C GLU A 213 21.80 -25.38 11.71
N LYS A 214 22.23 -26.61 12.08
CA LYS A 214 21.85 -27.84 11.39
C LYS A 214 20.32 -28.06 11.44
N TYR A 215 19.72 -27.84 12.59
CA TYR A 215 18.25 -27.94 12.75
C TYR A 215 17.51 -26.94 11.85
N GLN A 216 17.97 -25.69 11.79
CA GLN A 216 17.37 -24.68 10.93
C GLN A 216 17.58 -24.97 9.45
N ASP A 217 18.74 -25.50 9.07
CA ASP A 217 19.03 -25.92 7.70
C ASP A 217 18.12 -27.07 7.27
N GLU A 218 17.94 -28.10 8.08
CA GLU A 218 17.02 -29.20 7.81
C GLU A 218 15.57 -28.72 7.67
N LYS A 219 15.13 -27.83 8.56
CA LYS A 219 13.79 -27.20 8.50
C LYS A 219 13.58 -26.40 7.22
N PHE A 220 14.60 -25.63 6.82
CA PHE A 220 14.59 -24.85 5.58
C PHE A 220 14.60 -25.77 4.35
N ALA A 221 15.51 -26.75 4.32
CA ALA A 221 15.67 -27.69 3.22
C ALA A 221 14.37 -28.46 2.94
N ALA A 222 13.68 -28.95 3.98
CA ALA A 222 12.42 -29.66 3.84
C ALA A 222 11.33 -28.78 3.19
N ALA A 223 11.20 -27.52 3.62
CA ALA A 223 10.24 -26.58 3.05
C ALA A 223 10.61 -26.17 1.62
N ASN A 224 11.91 -25.99 1.34
CA ASN A 224 12.43 -25.67 0.02
C ASN A 224 12.22 -26.82 -0.98
N ASP A 225 12.44 -28.07 -0.56
CA ASP A 225 12.22 -29.24 -1.41
C ASP A 225 10.74 -29.42 -1.78
N GLU A 226 9.84 -29.17 -0.82
CA GLU A 226 8.40 -29.22 -1.07
C GLU A 226 7.99 -28.16 -2.11
N LEU A 227 8.46 -26.92 -1.94
CA LEU A 227 8.24 -25.81 -2.87
C LEU A 227 8.85 -26.11 -4.24
N THR A 228 10.09 -26.62 -4.28
CA THR A 228 10.80 -26.93 -5.52
C THR A 228 10.09 -28.02 -6.32
N ARG A 229 9.65 -29.10 -5.69
CA ARG A 229 8.89 -30.16 -6.35
C ARG A 229 7.61 -29.64 -6.98
N LEU A 230 6.88 -28.77 -6.28
CA LEU A 230 5.65 -28.20 -6.80
C LEU A 230 5.91 -27.22 -7.94
N ASN A 231 6.93 -26.36 -7.82
CA ASN A 231 7.37 -25.48 -8.90
C ASN A 231 7.80 -26.25 -10.14
N LEU A 232 8.59 -27.32 -9.98
CA LEU A 232 8.99 -28.19 -11.09
C LEU A 232 7.78 -28.80 -11.80
N PHE A 233 6.78 -29.27 -11.06
CA PHE A 233 5.56 -29.80 -11.65
C PHE A 233 4.85 -28.74 -12.50
N VAL A 234 4.60 -27.55 -11.94
CA VAL A 234 3.91 -26.47 -12.65
C VAL A 234 4.72 -25.97 -13.84
N ASN A 235 6.04 -25.79 -13.68
CA ASN A 235 6.91 -25.32 -14.76
C ASN A 235 7.03 -26.34 -15.90
N ARG A 236 7.09 -27.65 -15.60
CA ARG A 236 7.04 -28.72 -16.62
C ARG A 236 5.72 -28.70 -17.38
N LEU A 237 4.60 -28.50 -16.66
CA LEU A 237 3.28 -28.38 -17.28
C LEU A 237 3.21 -27.16 -18.20
N MET A 238 3.74 -26.02 -17.77
CA MET A 238 3.80 -24.78 -18.56
C MET A 238 4.80 -24.90 -19.74
N ALA A 239 5.91 -25.61 -19.57
CA ALA A 239 6.89 -25.83 -20.63
C ALA A 239 6.33 -26.62 -21.82
N ILE A 240 5.34 -27.49 -21.61
CA ILE A 240 4.68 -28.26 -22.66
C ILE A 240 3.76 -27.37 -23.52
N LEU A 241 3.32 -26.23 -23.02
CA LEU A 241 2.37 -25.36 -23.71
C LEU A 241 2.89 -24.88 -25.08
N ASN A 242 4.11 -24.36 -25.13
CA ASN A 242 4.71 -23.90 -26.39
C ASN A 242 4.89 -25.03 -27.44
N PRO A 243 5.47 -26.20 -27.13
CA PRO A 243 5.53 -27.33 -28.07
C PRO A 243 4.17 -27.80 -28.58
N ILE A 244 3.16 -27.86 -27.72
CA ILE A 244 1.81 -28.20 -28.13
C ILE A 244 1.25 -27.16 -29.10
N MET A 245 1.40 -25.88 -28.80
CA MET A 245 0.96 -24.78 -29.68
C MET A 245 1.64 -24.85 -31.06
N MET A 246 2.95 -25.10 -31.08
CA MET A 246 3.69 -25.33 -32.32
C MET A 246 3.17 -26.57 -33.04
N GLY A 247 2.90 -27.67 -32.33
CA GLY A 247 2.33 -28.89 -32.88
C GLY A 247 0.95 -28.67 -33.52
N ILE A 248 0.05 -27.93 -32.84
CA ILE A 248 -1.26 -27.56 -33.37
C ILE A 248 -1.11 -26.70 -34.63
N SER A 249 -0.24 -25.67 -34.58
CA SER A 249 -0.01 -24.80 -35.73
C SER A 249 0.60 -25.54 -36.92
N SER A 250 1.61 -26.39 -36.67
CA SER A 250 2.23 -27.21 -37.73
C SER A 250 1.27 -28.27 -38.26
N GLY A 251 0.49 -28.91 -37.37
CA GLY A 251 -0.54 -29.88 -37.75
C GLY A 251 -1.66 -29.25 -38.60
N LEU A 252 -2.08 -28.06 -38.23
CA LEU A 252 -3.03 -27.27 -39.01
C LEU A 252 -2.46 -26.92 -40.38
N SER A 253 -1.19 -26.52 -40.47
CA SER A 253 -0.50 -26.24 -41.71
C SER A 253 -0.49 -27.50 -42.65
N VAL A 254 -0.08 -28.65 -42.08
CA VAL A 254 -0.09 -29.91 -42.84
C VAL A 254 -1.49 -30.29 -43.31
N ALA A 255 -2.50 -30.13 -42.43
CA ALA A 255 -3.89 -30.44 -42.77
C ALA A 255 -4.41 -29.55 -43.93
N ILE A 256 -4.14 -28.24 -43.90
CA ILE A 256 -4.55 -27.30 -44.94
C ILE A 256 -3.85 -27.63 -46.25
N TYR A 257 -2.53 -27.90 -46.25
CA TYR A 257 -1.82 -28.31 -47.46
C TYR A 257 -2.29 -29.66 -48.01
N TRP A 258 -2.50 -30.65 -47.13
CA TRP A 258 -2.99 -31.97 -47.51
C TRP A 258 -4.38 -31.90 -48.14
N ILE A 259 -5.34 -31.26 -47.49
CA ILE A 259 -6.67 -31.03 -48.00
C ILE A 259 -6.62 -30.22 -49.31
N GLY A 260 -5.81 -29.16 -49.32
CA GLY A 260 -5.61 -28.30 -50.47
C GLY A 260 -5.08 -29.06 -51.70
N ALA A 261 -4.14 -29.99 -51.51
CA ALA A 261 -3.61 -30.81 -52.59
C ALA A 261 -4.71 -31.65 -53.26
N TYR A 262 -5.64 -32.24 -52.50
CA TYR A 262 -6.79 -32.97 -53.08
C TYR A 262 -7.76 -32.04 -53.80
N VAL A 263 -8.14 -30.90 -53.16
CA VAL A 263 -9.07 -29.92 -53.74
C VAL A 263 -8.51 -29.33 -55.04
N ILE A 264 -7.22 -29.03 -55.09
CA ILE A 264 -6.55 -28.49 -56.29
C ILE A 264 -6.40 -29.56 -57.37
N ASN A 265 -6.10 -30.83 -57.01
CA ASN A 265 -5.99 -31.90 -57.99
C ASN A 265 -7.30 -32.18 -58.70
N ASP A 266 -8.43 -32.16 -57.99
CA ASP A 266 -9.75 -32.42 -58.52
C ASP A 266 -10.34 -31.21 -59.28
N ALA A 267 -9.73 -30.05 -59.19
CA ALA A 267 -10.17 -28.83 -59.85
C ALA A 267 -9.75 -28.77 -61.33
N ALA A 268 -10.54 -28.03 -62.15
CA ALA A 268 -10.19 -27.74 -63.54
C ALA A 268 -8.82 -27.02 -63.64
N PRO A 269 -8.01 -27.25 -64.68
CA PRO A 269 -6.67 -26.67 -64.80
C PRO A 269 -6.62 -25.15 -64.63
N THR A 270 -7.64 -24.42 -65.06
CA THR A 270 -7.79 -22.98 -64.93
C THR A 270 -8.07 -22.51 -63.50
N ALA A 271 -8.62 -23.35 -62.66
CA ALA A 271 -8.94 -23.03 -61.25
C ALA A 271 -7.83 -23.42 -60.27
N ARG A 272 -6.82 -24.18 -60.67
CA ARG A 272 -5.74 -24.68 -59.79
C ARG A 272 -4.92 -23.59 -59.17
N LEU A 273 -4.50 -22.58 -59.96
CA LEU A 273 -3.69 -21.48 -59.50
C LEU A 273 -4.46 -20.56 -58.50
N PRO A 274 -5.70 -20.11 -58.81
CA PRO A 274 -6.50 -19.38 -57.83
C PRO A 274 -6.72 -20.16 -56.53
N LEU A 275 -7.01 -21.45 -56.57
CA LEU A 275 -7.17 -22.30 -55.40
C LEU A 275 -5.89 -22.44 -54.58
N PHE A 276 -4.71 -22.47 -55.22
CA PHE A 276 -3.43 -22.45 -54.54
C PHE A 276 -3.20 -21.12 -53.82
N SER A 277 -3.47 -19.98 -54.48
CA SER A 277 -3.41 -18.65 -53.87
C SER A 277 -4.34 -18.54 -52.68
N ASP A 278 -5.59 -19.00 -52.80
CA ASP A 278 -6.57 -19.03 -51.73
C ASP A 278 -6.11 -19.89 -50.55
N MET A 279 -5.48 -21.03 -50.79
CA MET A 279 -4.91 -21.89 -49.75
C MET A 279 -3.81 -21.15 -48.94
N VAL A 280 -2.93 -20.40 -49.60
CA VAL A 280 -1.87 -19.63 -48.94
C VAL A 280 -2.47 -18.53 -48.05
N VAL A 281 -3.46 -17.80 -48.56
CA VAL A 281 -4.20 -16.76 -47.81
C VAL A 281 -4.93 -17.36 -46.62
N PHE A 282 -5.66 -18.46 -46.85
CA PHE A 282 -6.39 -19.18 -45.81
C PHE A 282 -5.45 -19.64 -44.68
N MET A 283 -4.27 -20.16 -45.04
CA MET A 283 -3.24 -20.53 -44.06
C MET A 283 -2.87 -19.35 -43.16
N SER A 284 -2.68 -18.18 -43.73
CA SER A 284 -2.32 -16.96 -42.96
C SER A 284 -3.45 -16.58 -41.99
N TYR A 285 -4.72 -16.63 -42.42
CA TYR A 285 -5.86 -16.35 -41.54
C TYR A 285 -6.02 -17.40 -40.44
N ALA A 286 -5.85 -18.68 -40.78
CA ALA A 286 -5.94 -19.79 -39.84
C ALA A 286 -4.93 -19.65 -38.70
N MET A 287 -3.69 -19.27 -39.04
CA MET A 287 -2.65 -18.97 -38.02
C MET A 287 -3.03 -17.78 -37.15
N GLN A 288 -3.64 -16.74 -37.69
CA GLN A 288 -4.09 -15.60 -36.92
C GLN A 288 -5.25 -15.93 -35.96
N VAL A 289 -6.19 -16.83 -36.38
CA VAL A 289 -7.22 -17.33 -35.47
C VAL A 289 -6.59 -18.03 -34.28
N VAL A 290 -5.65 -18.96 -34.51
CA VAL A 290 -4.96 -19.69 -33.44
C VAL A 290 -4.22 -18.72 -32.51
N MET A 291 -3.52 -17.71 -33.07
CA MET A 291 -2.81 -16.70 -32.31
C MET A 291 -3.76 -15.81 -31.47
N GLY A 292 -4.92 -15.45 -32.02
CA GLY A 292 -5.97 -14.71 -31.30
C GLY A 292 -6.44 -15.44 -30.04
N PHE A 293 -6.70 -16.75 -30.16
CA PHE A 293 -7.06 -17.58 -28.99
C PHE A 293 -5.92 -17.70 -27.96
N LEU A 294 -4.67 -17.78 -28.42
CA LEU A 294 -3.50 -17.83 -27.53
C LEU A 294 -3.36 -16.52 -26.73
N LEU A 295 -3.55 -15.36 -27.37
CA LEU A 295 -3.51 -14.07 -26.69
C LEU A 295 -4.59 -13.95 -25.61
N MET A 296 -5.78 -14.51 -25.80
CA MET A 296 -6.83 -14.53 -24.78
C MET A 296 -6.43 -15.36 -23.55
N GLY A 297 -5.57 -16.36 -23.72
CA GLY A 297 -5.02 -17.16 -22.61
C GLY A 297 -4.25 -16.33 -21.56
N ALA A 298 -3.61 -15.25 -21.96
CA ALA A 298 -2.88 -14.36 -21.04
C ALA A 298 -3.79 -13.73 -19.96
N LEU A 299 -5.08 -13.55 -20.25
CA LEU A 299 -6.06 -13.02 -19.32
C LEU A 299 -6.21 -13.91 -18.07
N PHE A 300 -6.19 -15.23 -18.24
CA PHE A 300 -6.36 -16.19 -17.15
C PHE A 300 -5.24 -16.13 -16.12
N ILE A 301 -4.07 -15.63 -16.49
CA ILE A 301 -2.92 -15.47 -15.57
C ILE A 301 -3.03 -14.16 -14.78
N VAL A 302 -3.40 -13.07 -15.45
CA VAL A 302 -3.37 -11.71 -14.87
C VAL A 302 -4.63 -11.41 -14.06
N LEU A 303 -5.80 -11.82 -14.57
CA LEU A 303 -7.10 -11.45 -14.00
C LEU A 303 -7.28 -11.89 -12.53
N PRO A 304 -7.00 -13.14 -12.13
CA PRO A 304 -7.21 -13.57 -10.74
C PRO A 304 -6.37 -12.79 -9.74
N ARG A 305 -5.10 -12.54 -10.06
CA ARG A 305 -4.19 -11.75 -9.21
C ARG A 305 -4.72 -10.32 -9.05
N THR A 306 -5.10 -9.70 -10.15
CA THR A 306 -5.64 -8.34 -10.12
C THR A 306 -6.98 -8.28 -9.39
N MET A 307 -7.83 -9.32 -9.47
CA MET A 307 -9.08 -9.36 -8.70
C MET A 307 -8.84 -9.35 -7.19
N VAL A 308 -7.83 -10.08 -6.70
CA VAL A 308 -7.44 -10.07 -5.29
C VAL A 308 -6.93 -8.70 -4.88
N SER A 309 -6.01 -8.11 -5.67
CA SER A 309 -5.47 -6.77 -5.43
C SER A 309 -6.58 -5.71 -5.43
N ALA A 310 -7.49 -5.77 -6.39
CA ALA A 310 -8.66 -4.88 -6.46
C ALA A 310 -9.58 -5.01 -5.23
N LYS A 311 -9.77 -6.22 -4.70
CA LYS A 311 -10.54 -6.43 -3.46
C LYS A 311 -9.85 -5.75 -2.28
N ARG A 312 -8.52 -5.90 -2.13
CA ARG A 312 -7.72 -5.28 -1.08
C ARG A 312 -7.74 -3.75 -1.15
N ILE A 313 -7.61 -3.20 -2.36
CA ILE A 313 -7.69 -1.76 -2.62
C ILE A 313 -9.08 -1.23 -2.22
N ASN A 314 -10.17 -1.91 -2.64
CA ASN A 314 -11.52 -1.49 -2.28
C ASN A 314 -11.77 -1.55 -0.77
N GLN A 315 -11.19 -2.51 -0.04
CA GLN A 315 -11.30 -2.55 1.42
C GLN A 315 -10.77 -1.27 2.07
N VAL A 316 -9.68 -0.68 1.52
CA VAL A 316 -9.17 0.60 2.02
C VAL A 316 -10.06 1.76 1.57
N LEU A 317 -10.45 1.82 0.31
CA LEU A 317 -11.23 2.94 -0.22
C LEU A 317 -12.68 3.01 0.30
N ASP A 318 -13.26 1.87 0.67
CA ASP A 318 -14.64 1.77 1.18
C ASP A 318 -14.72 1.97 2.70
N LEU A 319 -13.59 1.85 3.42
CA LEU A 319 -13.56 2.11 4.85
C LEU A 319 -13.51 3.62 5.11
N HIS A 320 -14.38 4.10 5.95
CA HIS A 320 -14.41 5.50 6.41
C HIS A 320 -13.86 5.58 7.82
N SER A 321 -13.21 6.71 8.14
CA SER A 321 -12.77 7.01 9.49
C SER A 321 -13.97 7.05 10.44
N SER A 322 -13.84 6.42 11.60
CA SER A 322 -14.83 6.51 12.67
C SER A 322 -14.86 7.90 13.29
N ILE A 323 -13.73 8.62 13.24
CA ILE A 323 -13.60 9.96 13.76
C ILE A 323 -13.67 10.95 12.59
N GLN A 324 -14.64 11.84 12.65
CA GLN A 324 -14.89 12.89 11.66
C GLN A 324 -15.12 14.23 12.35
N ASN A 325 -14.92 15.31 11.61
CA ASN A 325 -15.32 16.63 12.09
C ASN A 325 -16.83 16.69 12.32
N PRO A 326 -17.29 17.32 13.38
CA PRO A 326 -18.73 17.53 13.61
C PRO A 326 -19.33 18.42 12.52
N ALA A 327 -20.64 18.30 12.31
CA ALA A 327 -21.37 19.13 11.35
C ALA A 327 -21.37 20.62 11.74
N GLN A 328 -21.34 20.90 13.05
CA GLN A 328 -21.23 22.23 13.63
C GLN A 328 -20.06 22.19 14.62
N VAL A 329 -19.06 23.04 14.38
CA VAL A 329 -17.90 23.18 15.25
C VAL A 329 -18.22 24.16 16.34
N GLN A 330 -17.97 23.80 17.61
CA GLN A 330 -18.04 24.72 18.73
C GLN A 330 -16.70 25.42 18.93
N LEU A 331 -16.75 26.69 19.31
CA LEU A 331 -15.56 27.48 19.62
C LEU A 331 -15.21 27.33 21.10
N ALA A 332 -13.92 27.23 21.40
CA ALA A 332 -13.40 27.18 22.75
C ALA A 332 -13.70 28.47 23.54
N ASP A 333 -13.83 28.33 24.86
CA ASP A 333 -13.87 29.47 25.76
C ASP A 333 -12.45 29.99 26.04
N GLU A 334 -12.14 31.16 25.54
CA GLU A 334 -10.83 31.80 25.72
C GLU A 334 -10.43 32.01 27.20
N ASN A 335 -11.41 32.02 28.12
CA ASN A 335 -11.16 32.16 29.56
C ASN A 335 -10.70 30.86 30.21
N LEU A 336 -10.94 29.72 29.56
CA LEU A 336 -10.59 28.37 30.04
C LEU A 336 -9.35 27.79 29.33
N LYS A 337 -8.58 28.65 28.69
CA LYS A 337 -7.44 28.27 27.83
C LYS A 337 -6.44 27.34 28.51
N GLY A 338 -6.32 26.12 27.97
CA GLY A 338 -5.45 25.05 28.50
C GLY A 338 -6.09 24.18 29.57
N GLN A 339 -7.40 24.30 29.82
CA GLN A 339 -8.12 23.42 30.76
C GLN A 339 -8.48 22.08 30.11
N VAL A 340 -8.34 21.00 30.88
CA VAL A 340 -8.76 19.64 30.48
C VAL A 340 -9.63 19.04 31.59
N GLU A 341 -10.83 18.59 31.25
CA GLU A 341 -11.74 17.98 32.20
C GLU A 341 -12.27 16.64 31.68
N PHE A 342 -12.20 15.61 32.49
CA PHE A 342 -12.79 14.29 32.26
C PHE A 342 -13.99 14.12 33.18
N LYS A 343 -15.15 13.73 32.62
CA LYS A 343 -16.38 13.50 33.35
C LYS A 343 -16.88 12.07 33.09
N ASP A 344 -16.74 11.21 34.07
CA ASP A 344 -17.19 9.80 34.08
C ASP A 344 -16.78 9.02 32.83
N VAL A 345 -15.53 9.25 32.39
CA VAL A 345 -15.03 8.71 31.12
C VAL A 345 -14.79 7.22 31.23
N THR A 346 -15.43 6.48 30.32
CA THR A 346 -15.21 5.04 30.11
C THR A 346 -14.79 4.81 28.65
N PHE A 347 -13.78 3.97 28.45
CA PHE A 347 -13.28 3.66 27.11
C PHE A 347 -12.99 2.18 26.92
N ARG A 348 -13.37 1.66 25.72
CA ARG A 348 -13.13 0.30 25.21
C ARG A 348 -12.56 0.38 23.79
N TYR A 349 -11.56 -0.43 23.48
CA TYR A 349 -11.02 -0.49 22.11
C TYR A 349 -11.96 -1.18 21.12
N ALA A 350 -12.84 -2.06 21.60
CA ALA A 350 -13.90 -2.68 20.81
C ALA A 350 -15.18 -2.76 21.66
N ALA A 351 -16.34 -2.72 21.02
CA ALA A 351 -17.63 -2.72 21.70
C ALA A 351 -17.81 -3.89 22.70
N ASN A 352 -17.25 -5.05 22.38
CA ASN A 352 -17.36 -6.27 23.18
C ASN A 352 -16.10 -6.56 24.03
N SER A 353 -15.14 -5.62 24.15
CA SER A 353 -13.97 -5.78 25.01
C SER A 353 -14.24 -5.25 26.42
N GLU A 354 -13.43 -5.68 27.38
CA GLU A 354 -13.40 -5.07 28.71
C GLU A 354 -13.02 -3.59 28.62
N ALA A 355 -13.46 -2.82 29.60
CA ALA A 355 -13.11 -1.41 29.70
C ALA A 355 -11.60 -1.28 30.05
N VAL A 356 -10.89 -0.46 29.27
CA VAL A 356 -9.49 -0.13 29.56
C VAL A 356 -9.40 1.11 30.46
N ILE A 357 -10.40 1.97 30.39
CA ILE A 357 -10.63 3.11 31.30
C ILE A 357 -12.08 3.01 31.75
N GLU A 358 -12.33 3.15 33.07
CA GLU A 358 -13.65 2.99 33.68
C GLU A 358 -13.93 4.12 34.68
N ASN A 359 -14.94 4.94 34.38
CA ASN A 359 -15.47 6.02 35.22
C ASN A 359 -14.38 6.97 35.75
N VAL A 360 -13.49 7.41 34.88
CA VAL A 360 -12.42 8.34 35.25
C VAL A 360 -12.94 9.77 35.17
N SER A 361 -12.80 10.50 36.29
CA SER A 361 -13.13 11.92 36.40
C SER A 361 -11.96 12.66 37.06
N PHE A 362 -11.49 13.71 36.42
CA PHE A 362 -10.51 14.67 36.94
C PHE A 362 -10.56 15.97 36.16
N ARG A 363 -9.96 17.02 36.72
CA ARG A 363 -9.83 18.31 36.08
C ARG A 363 -8.40 18.81 36.25
N ALA A 364 -7.81 19.25 35.14
CA ALA A 364 -6.55 19.95 35.06
C ALA A 364 -6.83 21.41 34.74
N GLU A 365 -6.44 22.30 35.63
CA GLU A 365 -6.57 23.74 35.41
C GLU A 365 -5.47 24.27 34.48
N ALA A 366 -5.69 25.43 33.91
CA ALA A 366 -4.72 26.10 33.04
C ALA A 366 -3.33 26.26 33.72
N GLY A 367 -2.28 25.79 33.04
CA GLY A 367 -0.89 25.86 33.55
C GLY A 367 -0.50 24.79 34.59
N GLN A 368 -1.47 23.96 35.04
CA GLN A 368 -1.23 22.89 36.00
C GLN A 368 -0.41 21.74 35.42
N THR A 369 0.37 21.08 36.27
CA THR A 369 1.03 19.81 35.93
C THR A 369 0.26 18.67 36.56
N VAL A 370 -0.37 17.83 35.73
CA VAL A 370 -1.11 16.63 36.15
C VAL A 370 -0.33 15.39 35.73
N ALA A 371 -0.07 14.49 36.66
CA ALA A 371 0.69 13.27 36.39
C ALA A 371 -0.19 12.03 36.53
N PHE A 372 0.13 11.03 35.71
CA PHE A 372 -0.55 9.72 35.69
C PHE A 372 0.47 8.62 36.00
N ILE A 373 0.25 7.88 37.07
CA ILE A 373 1.10 6.75 37.48
C ILE A 373 0.26 5.50 37.73
N GLY A 374 0.89 4.35 37.70
CA GLY A 374 0.24 3.04 37.91
C GLY A 374 1.01 1.92 37.24
N SER A 375 0.57 0.69 37.42
CA SER A 375 1.16 -0.52 36.84
C SER A 375 1.16 -0.48 35.30
N THR A 376 2.01 -1.31 34.67
CA THR A 376 1.99 -1.48 33.20
C THR A 376 0.63 -2.07 32.79
N GLY A 377 -0.02 -1.46 31.81
CA GLY A 377 -1.34 -1.87 31.36
C GLY A 377 -2.52 -1.21 32.10
N SER A 378 -2.29 -0.35 33.12
CA SER A 378 -3.36 0.33 33.84
C SER A 378 -4.14 1.39 33.05
N GLY A 379 -3.85 1.61 31.75
CA GLY A 379 -4.60 2.52 30.88
C GLY A 379 -4.04 3.93 30.74
N LYS A 380 -2.88 4.28 31.32
CA LYS A 380 -2.28 5.63 31.30
C LYS A 380 -2.16 6.24 29.90
N SER A 381 -1.48 5.58 29.00
CA SER A 381 -1.33 6.04 27.60
C SER A 381 -2.66 6.10 26.86
N THR A 382 -3.58 5.18 27.17
CA THR A 382 -4.93 5.19 26.61
C THR A 382 -5.67 6.46 27.01
N LEU A 383 -5.60 6.85 28.28
CA LEU A 383 -6.27 8.02 28.82
C LEU A 383 -5.80 9.30 28.11
N VAL A 384 -4.51 9.52 27.99
CA VAL A 384 -3.98 10.75 27.35
C VAL A 384 -4.21 10.75 25.84
N ASN A 385 -4.36 9.59 25.19
CA ASN A 385 -4.69 9.48 23.75
C ASN A 385 -6.14 9.88 23.41
N LEU A 386 -7.02 9.95 24.40
CA LEU A 386 -8.40 10.40 24.20
C LEU A 386 -8.47 11.93 24.06
N ILE A 387 -7.54 12.68 24.62
CA ILE A 387 -7.54 14.17 24.61
C ILE A 387 -7.39 14.74 23.18
N PRO A 388 -6.38 14.32 22.35
CA PRO A 388 -6.29 14.76 20.95
C PRO A 388 -7.30 14.04 20.04
N ARG A 389 -8.27 13.34 20.63
CA ARG A 389 -9.31 12.59 19.96
C ARG A 389 -8.72 11.59 18.94
N PHE A 390 -7.75 10.74 19.39
CA PHE A 390 -7.30 9.60 18.60
C PHE A 390 -8.32 8.46 18.64
N TYR A 391 -9.17 8.46 19.66
CA TYR A 391 -10.32 7.58 19.87
C TYR A 391 -11.45 8.39 20.48
N ASP A 392 -12.70 8.05 20.19
CA ASP A 392 -13.86 8.58 20.89
C ASP A 392 -14.15 7.73 22.14
N VAL A 393 -14.63 8.36 23.22
CA VAL A 393 -15.00 7.69 24.46
C VAL A 393 -16.21 6.77 24.26
N SER A 394 -16.30 5.71 25.07
CA SER A 394 -17.46 4.79 25.05
C SER A 394 -18.62 5.32 25.89
N ALA A 395 -18.33 6.09 26.96
CA ALA A 395 -19.28 6.80 27.80
C ALA A 395 -18.56 7.94 28.52
N GLY A 396 -19.31 8.92 29.02
CA GLY A 396 -18.79 10.15 29.61
C GLY A 396 -18.39 11.16 28.55
N GLU A 397 -17.69 12.22 28.97
CA GLU A 397 -17.24 13.29 28.09
C GLU A 397 -15.86 13.81 28.49
N ILE A 398 -15.11 14.33 27.51
CA ILE A 398 -13.84 15.01 27.71
C ILE A 398 -13.97 16.41 27.17
N LEU A 399 -13.72 17.38 28.04
CA LEU A 399 -13.75 18.80 27.68
C LEU A 399 -12.33 19.35 27.59
N VAL A 400 -12.07 20.10 26.55
CA VAL A 400 -10.87 20.95 26.40
C VAL A 400 -11.37 22.37 26.27
N ASP A 401 -10.88 23.28 27.12
CA ASP A 401 -11.30 24.66 27.16
C ASP A 401 -12.85 24.80 27.22
N GLY A 402 -13.49 23.94 28.01
CA GLY A 402 -14.94 23.93 28.23
C GLY A 402 -15.77 23.29 27.12
N VAL A 403 -15.18 22.89 26.00
CA VAL A 403 -15.88 22.28 24.86
C VAL A 403 -15.56 20.79 24.75
N ASN A 404 -16.57 19.97 24.46
CA ASN A 404 -16.37 18.53 24.25
C ASN A 404 -15.45 18.28 23.04
N VAL A 405 -14.46 17.41 23.19
CA VAL A 405 -13.51 17.07 22.11
C VAL A 405 -14.22 16.54 20.86
N GLN A 406 -15.44 16.01 20.97
CA GLN A 406 -16.25 15.57 19.83
C GLN A 406 -16.86 16.72 19.03
N ASP A 407 -17.03 17.88 19.63
CA ASP A 407 -17.64 19.06 19.04
C ASP A 407 -16.61 20.03 18.43
N TYR A 408 -15.31 19.73 18.64
CA TYR A 408 -14.21 20.48 18.00
C TYR A 408 -14.02 20.12 16.53
N GLY A 409 -13.54 21.08 15.74
CA GLY A 409 -12.77 20.79 14.53
C GLY A 409 -11.47 20.08 14.91
N LEU A 410 -11.19 18.92 14.29
CA LEU A 410 -10.01 18.09 14.64
C LEU A 410 -8.67 18.84 14.50
N GLU A 411 -8.58 19.75 13.53
CA GLU A 411 -7.39 20.57 13.33
C GLU A 411 -7.21 21.57 14.47
N ASP A 412 -8.28 22.23 14.88
CA ASP A 412 -8.26 23.21 15.97
C ASP A 412 -7.89 22.54 17.32
N LEU A 413 -8.57 21.44 17.66
CA LEU A 413 -8.25 20.66 18.86
C LEU A 413 -6.75 20.24 18.89
N ARG A 414 -6.26 19.69 17.79
CA ARG A 414 -4.87 19.20 17.72
C ARG A 414 -3.84 20.31 17.66
N ASN A 415 -4.21 21.51 17.23
CA ASN A 415 -3.34 22.68 17.30
C ASN A 415 -3.13 23.17 18.73
N ARG A 416 -4.11 22.96 19.63
CA ARG A 416 -4.01 23.28 21.05
C ARG A 416 -3.15 22.29 21.83
N VAL A 417 -2.93 21.07 21.30
CA VAL A 417 -2.24 19.97 21.99
C VAL A 417 -0.88 19.69 21.36
N GLY A 418 0.17 19.78 22.14
CA GLY A 418 1.50 19.26 21.84
C GLY A 418 1.64 17.85 22.37
N TYR A 419 1.62 16.83 21.50
CA TYR A 419 1.70 15.44 21.89
C TYR A 419 3.11 14.87 21.67
N ILE A 420 3.71 14.34 22.74
CA ILE A 420 5.03 13.71 22.74
C ILE A 420 4.84 12.21 23.03
N PRO A 421 4.98 11.34 22.01
CA PRO A 421 4.75 9.90 22.18
C PRO A 421 5.86 9.20 22.95
N GLN A 422 5.55 8.06 23.54
CA GLN A 422 6.50 7.20 24.26
C GLN A 422 7.71 6.84 23.38
N LYS A 423 7.48 6.49 22.12
CA LYS A 423 8.53 6.23 21.14
C LYS A 423 8.65 7.41 20.19
N ALA A 424 9.70 8.19 20.33
CA ALA A 424 9.97 9.32 19.44
C ALA A 424 10.19 8.84 18.00
N VAL A 425 9.46 9.47 17.06
CA VAL A 425 9.60 9.26 15.62
C VAL A 425 10.05 10.59 15.00
N LEU A 426 11.19 10.56 14.31
CA LEU A 426 11.64 11.66 13.47
C LEU A 426 11.43 11.30 12.00
N PHE A 427 11.07 12.30 11.21
CA PHE A 427 10.91 12.15 9.78
C PHE A 427 12.23 12.41 9.06
N SER A 428 12.49 11.68 7.99
CA SER A 428 13.65 11.89 7.14
C SER A 428 13.63 13.30 6.53
N GLY A 429 14.79 13.92 6.46
CA GLY A 429 14.98 15.30 6.01
C GLY A 429 16.05 15.97 6.85
N ASP A 430 15.72 17.09 7.47
CA ASP A 430 16.61 17.83 8.37
C ASP A 430 15.95 18.12 9.73
N VAL A 431 16.73 18.68 10.66
CA VAL A 431 16.25 19.06 11.99
C VAL A 431 15.22 20.17 11.87
N LYS A 432 15.46 21.16 11.01
CA LYS A 432 14.56 22.29 10.75
C LYS A 432 13.17 21.81 10.33
N GLY A 433 13.06 20.92 9.32
CA GLY A 433 11.80 20.36 8.87
C GLY A 433 11.09 19.50 9.91
N ASN A 434 11.86 18.85 10.82
CA ASN A 434 11.28 18.14 11.95
C ASN A 434 10.70 19.09 13.01
N LEU A 435 11.32 20.24 13.28
CA LEU A 435 10.79 21.24 14.22
C LEU A 435 9.58 21.99 13.66
N ASP A 436 9.57 22.27 12.36
CA ASP A 436 8.48 22.96 11.65
C ASP A 436 7.38 22.01 11.18
N PHE A 437 7.43 20.75 11.59
CA PHE A 437 6.53 19.70 11.14
C PHE A 437 5.06 20.02 11.44
N GLY A 438 4.22 19.96 10.39
CA GLY A 438 2.79 20.20 10.49
C GLY A 438 2.37 21.67 10.46
N ARG A 439 3.27 22.60 10.18
CA ARG A 439 2.93 24.01 9.92
C ARG A 439 2.72 24.25 8.42
N SER A 440 1.94 25.29 8.10
CA SER A 440 1.79 25.76 6.72
C SER A 440 3.11 26.37 6.22
N GLN A 441 3.44 26.14 4.96
CA GLN A 441 4.59 26.80 4.31
C GLN A 441 4.44 28.34 4.27
N GLU A 442 3.23 28.85 4.43
CA GLU A 442 2.94 30.29 4.49
C GLU A 442 3.37 30.94 5.81
N THR A 443 3.47 30.17 6.89
CA THR A 443 3.87 30.64 8.22
C THR A 443 4.94 29.73 8.85
N PRO A 444 6.15 29.65 8.27
CA PRO A 444 7.21 28.83 8.80
C PRO A 444 7.68 29.34 10.16
N LEU A 445 8.19 28.44 10.98
CA LEU A 445 8.78 28.78 12.27
C LEU A 445 10.06 29.58 12.06
N SER A 446 10.25 30.67 12.81
CA SER A 446 11.51 31.41 12.75
C SER A 446 12.65 30.57 13.33
N GLU A 447 13.88 30.74 12.83
CA GLU A 447 15.06 30.04 13.36
C GLU A 447 15.29 30.33 14.85
N GLN A 448 15.02 31.56 15.27
CA GLN A 448 15.10 31.93 16.67
C GLN A 448 14.15 31.10 17.54
N ALA A 449 12.89 30.88 17.08
CA ALA A 449 11.92 30.04 17.79
C ALA A 449 12.34 28.57 17.82
N MET A 450 12.98 28.09 16.74
CA MET A 450 13.52 26.72 16.67
C MET A 450 14.65 26.53 17.69
N TRP A 451 15.57 27.45 17.75
CA TRP A 451 16.67 27.41 18.73
C TRP A 451 16.16 27.52 20.18
N GLN A 452 15.15 28.34 20.42
CA GLN A 452 14.50 28.41 21.74
C GLN A 452 13.86 27.06 22.12
N ALA A 453 13.17 26.41 21.21
CA ALA A 453 12.56 25.10 21.44
C ALA A 453 13.62 24.01 21.69
N LEU A 454 14.74 24.06 20.96
CA LEU A 454 15.87 23.14 21.15
C LEU A 454 16.56 23.38 22.52
N GLU A 455 16.71 24.62 22.95
CA GLU A 455 17.27 24.97 24.24
C GLU A 455 16.41 24.47 25.39
N LEU A 456 15.09 24.72 25.33
CA LEU A 456 14.11 24.20 26.29
C LEU A 456 14.14 22.67 26.37
N ALA A 457 14.27 22.00 25.23
CA ALA A 457 14.34 20.55 25.16
C ALA A 457 15.73 19.96 25.42
N GLN A 458 16.69 20.76 25.90
CA GLN A 458 18.08 20.35 26.17
C GLN A 458 18.74 19.71 24.92
N SER A 459 18.43 20.23 23.73
CA SER A 459 18.89 19.70 22.44
C SER A 459 19.84 20.63 21.71
N LYS A 460 19.94 21.91 22.15
CA LYS A 460 20.72 22.95 21.48
C LYS A 460 22.17 22.53 21.26
N ASN A 461 22.88 22.13 22.34
CA ASN A 461 24.30 21.84 22.28
C ASN A 461 24.66 20.79 21.23
N PHE A 462 23.99 19.62 21.25
CA PHE A 462 24.33 18.55 20.29
C PHE A 462 23.87 18.84 18.84
N ILE A 463 23.01 19.85 18.61
CA ILE A 463 22.69 20.33 17.28
C ILE A 463 23.69 21.39 16.82
N GLU A 464 24.12 22.28 17.72
CA GLU A 464 25.21 23.27 17.45
C GLU A 464 26.55 22.58 17.17
N ASP A 465 26.85 21.45 17.81
CA ASP A 465 28.06 20.66 17.57
C ASP A 465 28.08 19.98 16.18
N LYS A 466 26.95 19.97 15.47
CA LYS A 466 26.90 19.46 14.08
C LYS A 466 27.26 20.58 13.10
N GLU A 467 28.07 20.25 12.09
CA GLU A 467 28.52 21.23 11.08
C GLU A 467 27.37 21.98 10.38
N ALA A 468 26.24 21.27 10.14
CA ALA A 468 25.07 21.84 9.45
C ALA A 468 23.98 22.39 10.40
N GLY A 469 24.17 22.36 11.73
CA GLY A 469 23.22 22.90 12.71
C GLY A 469 21.77 22.42 12.46
N LEU A 470 20.85 23.37 12.24
CA LEU A 470 19.43 23.06 11.95
C LEU A 470 19.22 22.29 10.63
N GLU A 471 20.12 22.40 9.67
CA GLU A 471 20.06 21.69 8.38
C GLU A 471 20.70 20.29 8.46
N SER A 472 21.11 19.85 9.66
CA SER A 472 21.67 18.52 9.86
C SER A 472 20.68 17.43 9.45
N GLU A 473 21.18 16.47 8.68
CA GLU A 473 20.39 15.36 8.16
C GLU A 473 19.77 14.51 9.26
N VAL A 474 18.49 14.18 9.09
CA VAL A 474 17.73 13.22 9.88
C VAL A 474 17.42 12.01 9.00
N ALA A 475 18.05 10.89 9.29
CA ALA A 475 17.75 9.62 8.59
C ALA A 475 16.34 9.12 8.94
N GLN A 476 15.80 8.21 8.14
CA GLN A 476 14.47 7.62 8.36
C GLN A 476 14.32 7.06 9.79
N GLY A 477 13.32 7.56 10.51
CA GLY A 477 13.09 7.20 11.92
C GLY A 477 14.12 7.78 12.90
N GLY A 478 14.99 8.70 12.45
CA GLY A 478 16.03 9.31 13.26
C GLY A 478 17.12 8.33 13.71
N THR A 479 17.43 7.31 12.91
CA THR A 479 18.37 6.24 13.28
C THR A 479 19.80 6.73 13.48
N ASN A 480 20.16 7.90 12.97
CA ASN A 480 21.44 8.57 13.16
C ASN A 480 21.52 9.40 14.45
N PHE A 481 20.46 9.40 15.28
CA PHE A 481 20.43 10.00 16.61
C PHE A 481 20.28 8.92 17.69
N SER A 482 20.84 9.15 18.88
CA SER A 482 20.62 8.28 20.04
C SER A 482 19.15 8.31 20.49
N GLY A 483 18.72 7.32 21.30
CA GLY A 483 17.34 7.28 21.83
C GLY A 483 16.95 8.57 22.56
N GLY A 484 17.80 9.04 23.46
CA GLY A 484 17.58 10.28 24.21
C GLY A 484 17.62 11.54 23.33
N GLN A 485 18.47 11.58 22.30
CA GLN A 485 18.49 12.70 21.34
C GLN A 485 17.20 12.75 20.53
N ARG A 486 16.71 11.60 20.03
CA ARG A 486 15.41 11.54 19.33
C ARG A 486 14.26 12.03 20.21
N GLN A 487 14.26 11.60 21.48
CA GLN A 487 13.21 12.00 22.42
C GLN A 487 13.22 13.50 22.67
N ARG A 488 14.39 14.09 22.90
CA ARG A 488 14.54 15.54 23.08
C ARG A 488 14.14 16.33 21.84
N LEU A 489 14.47 15.85 20.64
CA LEU A 489 14.00 16.48 19.38
C LEU A 489 12.49 16.39 19.21
N ALA A 490 11.86 15.29 19.63
CA ALA A 490 10.39 15.19 19.62
C ALA A 490 9.74 16.15 20.63
N ILE A 491 10.36 16.34 21.80
CA ILE A 491 9.95 17.37 22.78
C ILE A 491 10.10 18.77 22.19
N ALA A 492 11.25 19.07 21.56
CA ALA A 492 11.49 20.35 20.90
C ALA A 492 10.43 20.66 19.83
N ARG A 493 10.07 19.66 19.02
CA ARG A 493 8.99 19.76 18.01
C ARG A 493 7.65 20.16 18.63
N ALA A 494 7.28 19.54 19.74
CA ALA A 494 6.03 19.86 20.43
C ALA A 494 6.06 21.26 21.02
N LEU A 495 7.17 21.66 21.67
CA LEU A 495 7.36 22.98 22.26
C LEU A 495 7.40 24.12 21.22
N ALA A 496 7.97 23.85 20.03
CA ALA A 496 8.08 24.80 18.94
C ALA A 496 6.70 25.33 18.46
N ARG A 497 5.66 24.51 18.62
CA ARG A 497 4.27 24.88 18.28
C ARG A 497 3.61 25.80 19.30
N LYS A 498 4.19 25.97 20.50
CA LYS A 498 3.62 26.71 21.63
C LYS A 498 2.16 26.31 21.93
N PRO A 499 1.89 25.02 22.17
CA PRO A 499 0.54 24.54 22.43
C PRO A 499 0.04 25.02 23.80
N GLU A 500 -1.27 24.95 24.03
CA GLU A 500 -1.89 25.23 25.33
C GLU A 500 -1.73 24.08 26.30
N ILE A 501 -1.74 22.85 25.77
CA ILE A 501 -1.64 21.60 26.52
C ILE A 501 -0.46 20.78 25.98
N LEU A 502 0.42 20.34 26.86
CA LEU A 502 1.53 19.42 26.56
C LEU A 502 1.24 18.05 27.14
N ILE A 503 1.25 17.01 26.30
CA ILE A 503 1.08 15.62 26.71
C ILE A 503 2.41 14.90 26.54
N PHE A 504 2.94 14.35 27.65
CA PHE A 504 4.14 13.53 27.69
C PHE A 504 3.74 12.08 27.97
N ASP A 505 3.70 11.24 26.95
CA ASP A 505 3.40 9.82 27.11
C ASP A 505 4.69 9.04 27.36
N ASP A 506 5.05 8.87 28.65
CA ASP A 506 6.29 8.20 29.14
C ASP A 506 7.57 8.71 28.44
N SER A 507 7.60 10.00 28.11
CA SER A 507 8.62 10.58 27.25
C SER A 507 9.96 10.83 27.93
N PHE A 508 10.00 10.79 29.27
CA PHE A 508 11.21 11.03 30.08
C PHE A 508 12.02 9.75 30.34
N SER A 509 11.41 8.57 30.15
CA SER A 509 12.04 7.28 30.46
C SER A 509 13.30 6.97 29.63
N ALA A 510 13.40 7.55 28.44
CA ALA A 510 14.54 7.39 27.53
C ALA A 510 15.71 8.35 27.83
N LEU A 511 15.54 9.26 28.79
CA LEU A 511 16.54 10.26 29.15
C LEU A 511 17.40 9.80 30.34
N ASP A 512 18.65 10.25 30.39
CA ASP A 512 19.47 10.10 31.57
C ASP A 512 18.96 11.02 32.68
N TYR A 513 19.27 10.66 33.92
CA TYR A 513 18.74 11.35 35.13
C TYR A 513 19.07 12.85 35.18
N LYS A 514 20.28 13.24 34.76
CA LYS A 514 20.70 14.66 34.77
C LYS A 514 19.91 15.47 33.75
N THR A 515 19.81 14.97 32.53
CA THR A 515 19.06 15.61 31.42
C THR A 515 17.56 15.69 31.75
N ASP A 516 16.97 14.61 32.29
CA ASP A 516 15.56 14.58 32.72
C ASP A 516 15.28 15.66 33.77
N ARG A 517 16.13 15.77 34.81
CA ARG A 517 15.96 16.77 35.88
C ARG A 517 16.03 18.20 35.33
N VAL A 518 17.06 18.52 34.54
CA VAL A 518 17.24 19.87 33.97
C VAL A 518 16.09 20.23 33.06
N LEU A 519 15.67 19.30 32.18
CA LEU A 519 14.55 19.51 31.27
C LEU A 519 13.24 19.81 32.01
N ARG A 520 12.93 19.07 33.09
CA ARG A 520 11.72 19.30 33.88
C ARG A 520 11.77 20.66 34.61
N GLN A 521 12.90 21.06 35.11
CA GLN A 521 13.08 22.39 35.72
C GLN A 521 12.85 23.52 34.72
N GLU A 522 13.45 23.43 33.51
CA GLU A 522 13.25 24.39 32.43
C GLU A 522 11.78 24.45 31.97
N LEU A 523 11.13 23.28 31.85
CA LEU A 523 9.71 23.21 31.53
C LEU A 523 8.84 23.87 32.62
N ALA A 524 9.11 23.62 33.89
CA ALA A 524 8.37 24.21 34.99
C ALA A 524 8.50 25.75 35.03
N GLU A 525 9.67 26.29 34.71
CA GLU A 525 9.93 27.74 34.73
C GLU A 525 9.40 28.45 33.48
N LYS A 526 9.65 27.89 32.29
CA LYS A 526 9.43 28.59 31.02
C LYS A 526 8.11 28.25 30.32
N THR A 527 7.38 27.23 30.82
CA THR A 527 6.06 26.84 30.25
C THR A 527 4.92 26.90 31.28
N LYS A 528 4.95 27.88 32.16
CA LYS A 528 3.95 28.07 33.25
C LYS A 528 2.52 28.25 32.75
N SER A 529 2.35 28.82 31.55
CA SER A 529 1.04 29.00 30.92
C SER A 529 0.52 27.75 30.20
N MET A 530 1.34 26.72 30.05
CA MET A 530 0.96 25.49 29.37
C MET A 530 0.57 24.43 30.40
N THR A 531 -0.57 23.80 30.21
CA THR A 531 -0.97 22.66 31.05
C THR A 531 -0.16 21.43 30.63
N LYS A 532 0.41 20.73 31.58
CA LYS A 532 1.28 19.57 31.37
C LYS A 532 0.60 18.29 31.86
N LEU A 533 0.42 17.34 31.00
CA LEU A 533 -0.14 16.01 31.30
C LEU A 533 0.96 14.99 31.12
N ILE A 534 1.44 14.41 32.23
CA ILE A 534 2.64 13.57 32.25
C ILE A 534 2.29 12.14 32.62
N VAL A 535 2.39 11.23 31.66
CA VAL A 535 2.40 9.80 31.96
C VAL A 535 3.81 9.40 32.35
N ALA A 536 3.98 8.84 33.53
CA ALA A 536 5.29 8.42 34.04
C ALA A 536 5.24 7.01 34.65
N GLN A 537 6.42 6.38 34.60
CA GLN A 537 6.68 5.12 35.30
C GLN A 537 7.58 5.33 36.52
N ARG A 538 8.26 6.50 36.59
CA ARG A 538 9.17 6.85 37.67
C ARG A 538 8.52 7.87 38.60
N ILE A 539 8.57 7.60 39.92
CA ILE A 539 8.07 8.50 40.95
C ILE A 539 8.84 9.84 40.91
N SER A 540 10.17 9.80 40.74
CA SER A 540 11.01 11.00 40.67
C SER A 540 10.58 11.97 39.55
N THR A 541 9.90 11.53 38.55
CA THR A 541 9.41 12.38 37.45
C THR A 541 8.19 13.20 37.81
N ILE A 542 7.40 12.75 38.81
CA ILE A 542 6.08 13.29 39.11
C ILE A 542 5.93 13.87 40.54
N MET A 543 6.99 13.82 41.37
CA MET A 543 6.93 14.30 42.78
C MET A 543 6.49 15.76 42.86
N ASP A 544 6.87 16.60 41.89
CA ASP A 544 6.58 18.03 41.86
C ASP A 544 5.26 18.35 41.09
N ALA A 545 4.47 17.35 40.70
CA ALA A 545 3.19 17.57 40.01
C ALA A 545 2.14 18.15 40.97
N ASP A 546 1.33 19.09 40.47
CA ASP A 546 0.24 19.72 41.25
C ASP A 546 -0.88 18.70 41.56
N LEU A 547 -1.06 17.73 40.68
CA LEU A 547 -2.04 16.65 40.85
C LEU A 547 -1.47 15.34 40.28
N ILE A 548 -1.55 14.29 41.06
CA ILE A 548 -1.17 12.93 40.64
C ILE A 548 -2.41 12.04 40.68
N LEU A 549 -2.68 11.35 39.57
CA LEU A 549 -3.70 10.32 39.50
C LEU A 549 -3.02 8.94 39.49
N VAL A 550 -3.41 8.11 40.46
CA VAL A 550 -2.94 6.72 40.56
C VAL A 550 -3.95 5.84 39.85
N LEU A 551 -3.53 5.21 38.76
CA LEU A 551 -4.38 4.30 37.99
C LEU A 551 -4.03 2.84 38.30
N ASP A 552 -5.08 2.07 38.59
CA ASP A 552 -5.00 0.63 38.68
C ASP A 552 -6.20 -0.01 37.94
N GLN A 553 -5.91 -0.99 37.08
CA GLN A 553 -6.91 -1.71 36.27
C GLN A 553 -7.95 -0.80 35.59
N GLY A 554 -7.51 0.33 35.06
CA GLY A 554 -8.36 1.29 34.34
C GLY A 554 -9.15 2.26 35.20
N LYS A 555 -9.00 2.22 36.54
CA LYS A 555 -9.68 3.09 37.50
C LYS A 555 -8.71 4.01 38.20
N VAL A 556 -9.18 5.17 38.61
CA VAL A 556 -8.43 6.07 39.50
C VAL A 556 -8.63 5.58 40.95
N VAL A 557 -7.56 5.05 41.53
CA VAL A 557 -7.57 4.51 42.92
C VAL A 557 -6.99 5.50 43.92
N GLY A 558 -6.41 6.62 43.45
CA GLY A 558 -5.93 7.70 44.28
C GLY A 558 -5.74 8.97 43.48
N GLN A 559 -5.99 10.10 44.11
CA GLN A 559 -5.85 11.44 43.53
C GLN A 559 -5.36 12.41 44.60
N GLY A 560 -4.32 13.19 44.33
CA GLY A 560 -3.75 14.16 45.24
C GLY A 560 -2.31 14.54 44.90
N THR A 561 -1.66 15.28 45.78
CA THR A 561 -0.23 15.60 45.68
C THR A 561 0.63 14.40 46.09
N HIS A 562 1.93 14.43 45.79
CA HIS A 562 2.87 13.39 46.21
C HIS A 562 2.82 13.14 47.74
N LYS A 563 2.78 14.18 48.58
CA LYS A 563 2.74 14.05 50.01
C LYS A 563 1.46 13.44 50.54
N GLU A 564 0.31 13.82 49.97
CA GLU A 564 -0.99 13.29 50.35
C GLU A 564 -1.09 11.80 49.97
N LEU A 565 -0.70 11.44 48.76
CA LEU A 565 -0.75 10.06 48.30
C LEU A 565 0.23 9.14 49.03
N LEU A 566 1.42 9.64 49.36
CA LEU A 566 2.41 8.90 50.12
C LEU A 566 1.90 8.62 51.58
N ALA A 567 1.03 9.49 52.10
CA ALA A 567 0.46 9.32 53.43
C ALA A 567 -0.81 8.40 53.42
N THR A 568 -1.58 8.40 52.34
CA THR A 568 -2.96 7.83 52.36
C THR A 568 -3.22 6.70 51.35
N ASN A 569 -2.39 6.54 50.32
CA ASN A 569 -2.71 5.60 49.23
C ASN A 569 -1.70 4.44 49.18
N GLU A 570 -2.19 3.23 49.47
CA GLU A 570 -1.36 2.01 49.53
C GLU A 570 -0.72 1.67 48.18
N VAL A 571 -1.46 1.81 47.08
CA VAL A 571 -0.93 1.54 45.71
C VAL A 571 0.17 2.51 45.36
N TYR A 572 0.03 3.79 45.68
CA TYR A 572 1.05 4.78 45.46
C TYR A 572 2.30 4.52 46.32
N GLN A 573 2.12 4.18 47.58
CA GLN A 573 3.20 3.79 48.50
C GLN A 573 3.99 2.60 47.97
N GLU A 574 3.30 1.55 47.50
CA GLU A 574 3.95 0.36 46.96
C GLU A 574 4.84 0.73 45.75
N ILE A 575 4.31 1.53 44.82
CA ILE A 575 5.07 2.01 43.67
C ILE A 575 6.25 2.88 44.10
N ALA A 576 6.05 3.78 45.06
CA ALA A 576 7.06 4.70 45.53
C ALA A 576 8.22 3.98 46.24
N TYR A 577 7.90 3.11 47.21
CA TYR A 577 8.91 2.35 47.98
C TYR A 577 9.62 1.26 47.13
N SER A 578 9.05 0.85 46.00
CA SER A 578 9.74 -0.04 45.06
C SER A 578 10.86 0.66 44.30
N GLN A 579 10.82 1.99 44.21
CA GLN A 579 11.73 2.79 43.37
C GLN A 579 12.73 3.64 44.16
N LEU A 580 12.34 4.17 45.31
CA LEU A 580 13.14 5.12 46.12
C LEU A 580 13.13 4.71 47.60
N SER A 581 14.21 5.04 48.30
CA SER A 581 14.27 4.89 49.75
C SER A 581 13.33 5.86 50.47
N LYS A 582 12.97 5.58 51.72
CA LYS A 582 12.12 6.49 52.52
C LYS A 582 12.73 7.88 52.66
N GLU A 583 14.05 7.96 52.82
CA GLU A 583 14.78 9.23 52.97
C GLU A 583 14.74 10.08 51.68
N GLU A 584 14.82 9.43 50.49
CA GLU A 584 14.72 10.11 49.20
C GLU A 584 13.30 10.59 48.91
N LEU A 585 12.29 9.86 49.37
CA LEU A 585 10.87 10.24 49.21
C LEU A 585 10.47 11.41 50.11
N GLU A 586 11.02 11.49 51.31
CA GLU A 586 10.71 12.58 52.28
C GLU A 586 11.47 13.87 51.99
N HIS A 587 12.67 13.81 51.46
CA HIS A 587 13.56 14.97 51.29
C HIS A 587 13.67 15.46 49.85
N GLY A 588 13.11 14.77 48.87
CA GLY A 588 13.03 15.26 47.48
C GLY A 588 14.38 15.51 46.80
N LYS A 589 15.46 14.81 47.21
CA LYS A 589 16.83 15.03 46.73
C LYS A 589 17.28 13.96 45.74
#